data_bc27ad498ea8e845c6162f6a53dc6120
#
_entry.id   bc27ad498ea8e845c6162f6a53dc6120
#
_cell.length_a   1.000
_cell.length_b   1.000
_cell.length_c   1.000
_cell.angle_alpha   90.00
_cell.angle_beta   90.00
_cell.angle_gamma   90.00
#
_symmetry.space_group_name_H-M   'P 1'
#
loop_
_entity.id
_entity.type
_entity.pdbx_description
1 polymer ?
#
loop_
_entity_poly.entity_id
_entity_poly.type
_entity_poly.pdbx_seq_one_letter_code
_entity_poly.pdbx_strand_id
1 'polypeptide(L)'
;MKRGFYNHRLLREMDAKFLGEALTREPMRMVLGEYGIPYLMRGEADGSAVVPGELWEVGDEGLDALDVLEGIDEGMYERVTLDVATREGADGAVDGGFATTAQAFVCGPESERRGIGTTWSEEIAAYDLKTHEASYVPKHERAAGSLGTESLGRRRS
;
A
#
# COMPACT_ATOMS: atom_id res chain seq x y z
N MET A 1 -2.11 3.47 -4.20
CA MET A 1 -3.32 4.28 -4.48
C MET A 1 -4.13 3.60 -5.56
N LYS A 2 -5.24 2.97 -5.21
CA LYS A 2 -6.09 2.24 -6.17
C LYS A 2 -7.28 3.09 -6.60
N ARG A 3 -7.88 2.74 -7.75
CA ARG A 3 -9.13 3.35 -8.22
C ARG A 3 -10.25 3.19 -7.18
N GLY A 4 -10.99 4.26 -6.92
CA GLY A 4 -12.05 4.30 -5.91
C GLY A 4 -11.59 4.57 -4.48
N PHE A 5 -10.29 4.55 -4.19
CA PHE A 5 -9.75 4.85 -2.86
C PHE A 5 -9.55 6.35 -2.67
N TYR A 6 -9.47 6.79 -1.40
CA TYR A 6 -9.40 8.21 -1.06
C TYR A 6 -8.28 8.96 -1.82
N ASN A 7 -7.09 8.37 -1.91
CA ASN A 7 -5.94 8.99 -2.56
C ASN A 7 -5.91 8.82 -4.10
N HIS A 8 -6.89 8.17 -4.72
CA HIS A 8 -6.95 8.00 -6.17
C HIS A 8 -7.00 9.35 -6.91
N ARG A 9 -7.59 10.39 -6.31
CA ARG A 9 -7.62 11.74 -6.86
C ARG A 9 -6.21 12.26 -7.20
N LEU A 10 -5.20 11.92 -6.39
CA LEU A 10 -3.82 12.37 -6.60
C LEU A 10 -3.22 11.80 -7.90
N LEU A 11 -3.52 10.54 -8.22
CA LEU A 11 -3.11 9.95 -9.49
C LEU A 11 -3.72 10.69 -10.70
N ARG A 12 -4.96 11.14 -10.58
CA ARG A 12 -5.60 11.95 -11.62
C ARG A 12 -5.02 13.36 -11.74
N GLU A 13 -4.68 13.98 -10.61
CA GLU A 13 -4.04 15.30 -10.55
C GLU A 13 -2.62 15.28 -11.15
N MET A 14 -1.96 14.13 -11.14
CA MET A 14 -0.64 13.88 -11.75
C MET A 14 -0.70 13.42 -13.20
N ASP A 15 -1.88 13.38 -13.81
CA ASP A 15 -2.09 12.77 -15.14
C ASP A 15 -1.56 11.33 -15.26
N ALA A 16 -1.61 10.57 -14.17
CA ALA A 16 -1.18 9.19 -14.15
C ALA A 16 -2.06 8.31 -15.04
N LYS A 17 -1.42 7.41 -15.78
CA LYS A 17 -2.10 6.51 -16.70
C LYS A 17 -2.25 5.12 -16.09
N PHE A 18 -3.48 4.63 -16.01
CA PHE A 18 -3.75 3.27 -15.59
C PHE A 18 -3.27 2.26 -16.64
N LEU A 19 -2.42 1.32 -16.23
CA LEU A 19 -1.87 0.30 -17.11
C LEU A 19 -2.51 -1.08 -16.92
N GLY A 20 -3.17 -1.30 -15.81
CA GLY A 20 -3.87 -2.56 -15.54
C GLY A 20 -3.76 -3.02 -14.08
N GLU A 21 -4.38 -4.14 -13.80
CA GLU A 21 -4.20 -4.86 -12.54
C GLU A 21 -2.91 -5.69 -12.60
N ALA A 22 -2.27 -5.85 -11.45
CA ALA A 22 -1.03 -6.58 -11.34
C ALA A 22 -0.96 -7.36 -10.02
N LEU A 23 -0.09 -8.36 -9.98
CA LEU A 23 0.28 -9.12 -8.79
C LEU A 23 1.78 -9.00 -8.56
N THR A 24 2.22 -8.94 -7.31
CA THR A 24 3.64 -9.15 -7.01
C THR A 24 4.05 -10.55 -7.46
N ARG A 25 5.25 -10.71 -8.02
CA ARG A 25 5.74 -12.05 -8.42
C ARG A 25 6.22 -12.85 -7.22
N GLU A 26 6.82 -12.16 -6.26
CA GLU A 26 7.25 -12.76 -5.01
C GLU A 26 6.16 -12.60 -3.95
N PRO A 27 5.98 -13.58 -3.06
CA PRO A 27 5.13 -13.44 -1.91
C PRO A 27 5.60 -12.33 -0.99
N MET A 28 4.66 -11.49 -0.54
CA MET A 28 4.92 -10.39 0.40
C MET A 28 3.85 -10.40 1.49
N ARG A 29 4.13 -9.75 2.61
CA ARG A 29 3.11 -9.50 3.64
C ARG A 29 2.46 -8.15 3.41
N MET A 30 1.16 -8.08 3.64
CA MET A 30 0.47 -6.81 3.76
C MET A 30 -0.19 -6.73 5.12
N VAL A 31 -0.01 -5.62 5.81
CA VAL A 31 -0.60 -5.40 7.12
C VAL A 31 -1.44 -4.12 7.11
N LEU A 32 -2.51 -4.13 7.88
CA LEU A 32 -3.34 -2.97 8.14
C LEU A 32 -2.89 -2.33 9.44
N GLY A 33 -2.36 -1.14 9.36
CA GLY A 33 -1.93 -0.36 10.49
C GLY A 33 -3.01 0.55 11.05
N GLU A 34 -2.61 1.46 11.89
CA GLU A 34 -3.48 2.49 12.48
C GLU A 34 -4.18 3.31 11.38
N TYR A 35 -5.40 3.76 11.65
CA TYR A 35 -6.25 4.50 10.71
C TYR A 35 -6.58 3.76 9.41
N GLY A 36 -6.45 2.43 9.39
CA GLY A 36 -6.72 1.63 8.21
C GLY A 36 -5.72 1.86 7.07
N ILE A 37 -4.48 2.23 7.40
CA ILE A 37 -3.41 2.42 6.43
C ILE A 37 -2.78 1.07 6.11
N PRO A 38 -2.75 0.64 4.84
CA PRO A 38 -2.08 -0.58 4.45
C PRO A 38 -0.57 -0.37 4.31
N TYR A 39 0.19 -1.34 4.76
CA TYR A 39 1.64 -1.39 4.58
C TYR A 39 2.04 -2.69 3.89
N LEU A 40 2.77 -2.57 2.80
CA LEU A 40 3.45 -3.68 2.17
C LEU A 40 4.79 -3.88 2.89
N MET A 41 5.02 -5.10 3.41
CA MET A 41 6.18 -5.41 4.22
C MET A 41 7.26 -6.09 3.40
N ARG A 42 8.52 -5.79 3.70
CA ARG A 42 9.68 -6.51 3.14
C ARG A 42 9.83 -7.89 3.77
N GLY A 43 10.52 -8.76 3.04
CA GLY A 43 10.97 -10.06 3.51
C GLY A 43 9.90 -11.13 3.49
N GLU A 44 10.38 -12.36 3.61
CA GLU A 44 9.54 -13.54 3.73
C GLU A 44 9.18 -13.75 5.20
N ALA A 45 7.93 -14.03 5.45
CA ALA A 45 7.41 -14.45 6.76
C ALA A 45 6.25 -15.40 6.55
N ASP A 46 5.86 -16.10 7.60
CA ASP A 46 4.64 -16.88 7.60
C ASP A 46 3.44 -15.96 7.25
N GLY A 47 2.61 -16.42 6.34
CA GLY A 47 1.47 -15.62 5.83
C GLY A 47 1.78 -14.76 4.60
N SER A 48 3.00 -14.77 4.07
CA SER A 48 3.31 -14.11 2.80
C SER A 48 2.53 -14.72 1.64
N ALA A 49 1.99 -13.85 0.79
CA ALA A 49 1.26 -14.23 -0.41
C ALA A 49 1.53 -13.24 -1.55
N VAL A 50 1.21 -13.61 -2.77
CA VAL A 50 1.22 -12.63 -3.87
C VAL A 50 0.17 -11.56 -3.62
N VAL A 51 0.57 -10.29 -3.72
CA VAL A 51 -0.27 -9.16 -3.37
C VAL A 51 -0.85 -8.53 -4.63
N PRO A 52 -2.19 -8.42 -4.72
CA PRO A 52 -2.84 -7.74 -5.84
C PRO A 52 -2.73 -6.22 -5.72
N GLY A 53 -2.46 -5.57 -6.84
CA GLY A 53 -2.34 -4.14 -6.94
C GLY A 53 -2.81 -3.60 -8.28
N GLU A 54 -2.56 -2.33 -8.51
CA GLU A 54 -2.77 -1.64 -9.78
C GLU A 54 -1.46 -1.04 -10.25
N LEU A 55 -1.20 -1.16 -11.54
CA LEU A 55 -0.02 -0.58 -12.20
C LEU A 55 -0.42 0.74 -12.86
N TRP A 56 0.36 1.77 -12.59
CA TRP A 56 0.15 3.11 -13.09
C TRP A 56 1.45 3.68 -13.67
N GLU A 57 1.36 4.32 -14.81
CA GLU A 57 2.44 5.12 -15.36
C GLU A 57 2.37 6.52 -14.76
N VAL A 58 3.46 6.97 -14.16
CA VAL A 58 3.58 8.27 -13.50
C VAL A 58 4.83 8.97 -14.00
N GLY A 59 4.74 10.26 -14.32
CA GLY A 59 5.89 11.06 -14.69
C GLY A 59 6.82 11.35 -13.49
N ASP A 60 8.02 11.82 -13.77
CA ASP A 60 9.05 12.07 -12.74
C ASP A 60 8.57 13.04 -11.64
N GLU A 61 7.92 14.15 -12.02
CA GLU A 61 7.36 15.10 -11.05
C GLU A 61 6.26 14.47 -10.18
N GLY A 62 5.44 13.60 -10.76
CA GLY A 62 4.43 12.85 -10.03
C GLY A 62 5.06 11.85 -9.06
N LEU A 63 6.14 11.19 -9.47
CA LEU A 63 6.86 10.26 -8.63
C LEU A 63 7.52 10.96 -7.43
N ASP A 64 8.13 12.14 -7.64
CA ASP A 64 8.69 12.96 -6.56
C ASP A 64 7.59 13.42 -5.58
N ALA A 65 6.42 13.79 -6.09
CA ALA A 65 5.28 14.14 -5.25
C ALA A 65 4.77 12.95 -4.42
N LEU A 66 4.82 11.73 -4.98
CA LEU A 66 4.49 10.50 -4.23
C LEU A 66 5.53 10.21 -3.15
N ASP A 67 6.81 10.41 -3.41
CA ASP A 67 7.88 10.24 -2.41
C ASP A 67 7.64 11.13 -1.18
N VAL A 68 7.28 12.39 -1.41
CA VAL A 68 6.92 13.32 -0.33
C VAL A 68 5.66 12.87 0.40
N LEU A 69 4.62 12.43 -0.33
CA LEU A 69 3.38 11.95 0.26
C LEU A 69 3.60 10.75 1.17
N GLU A 70 4.42 9.81 0.73
CA GLU A 70 4.71 8.56 1.45
C GLU A 70 5.76 8.75 2.56
N GLY A 71 6.37 9.95 2.66
CA GLY A 71 7.33 10.27 3.71
C GLY A 71 8.62 9.47 3.59
N ILE A 72 9.18 9.40 2.38
CA ILE A 72 10.44 8.69 2.12
C ILE A 72 11.57 9.29 2.96
N ASP A 73 11.70 10.60 3.01
CA ASP A 73 12.74 11.29 3.78
C ASP A 73 12.61 11.08 5.29
N GLU A 74 11.40 10.87 5.78
CA GLU A 74 11.11 10.55 7.18
C GLU A 74 11.23 9.05 7.49
N GLY A 75 11.48 8.21 6.49
CA GLY A 75 11.59 6.76 6.64
C GLY A 75 10.25 6.06 6.94
N MET A 76 9.12 6.71 6.62
CA MET A 76 7.78 6.11 6.80
C MET A 76 7.55 4.99 5.81
N TYR A 77 7.90 5.22 4.57
CA TYR A 77 7.97 4.21 3.52
C TYR A 77 9.33 4.25 2.84
N GLU A 78 9.65 3.20 2.12
CA GLU A 78 10.77 3.12 1.19
C GLU A 78 10.24 2.79 -0.20
N ARG A 79 10.78 3.45 -1.21
CA ARG A 79 10.50 3.14 -2.60
C ARG A 79 11.44 2.05 -3.10
N VAL A 80 10.88 0.96 -3.59
CA VAL A 80 11.64 -0.22 -4.07
C VAL A 80 11.17 -0.64 -5.44
N THR A 81 12.02 -1.33 -6.17
CA THR A 81 11.64 -1.99 -7.43
C THR A 81 11.18 -3.41 -7.13
N LEU A 82 9.98 -3.76 -7.61
CA LEU A 82 9.41 -5.09 -7.50
C LEU A 82 9.15 -5.67 -8.89
N ASP A 83 9.32 -6.98 -9.00
CA ASP A 83 8.81 -7.75 -10.12
C ASP A 83 7.30 -7.95 -9.98
N VAL A 84 6.56 -7.61 -11.00
CA VAL A 84 5.11 -7.75 -11.05
C VAL A 84 4.67 -8.47 -12.31
N ALA A 85 3.53 -9.12 -12.25
CA ALA A 85 2.86 -9.70 -13.40
C ALA A 85 1.52 -8.98 -13.62
N THR A 86 1.29 -8.47 -14.83
CA THR A 86 -0.01 -7.90 -15.20
C THR A 86 -1.04 -9.01 -15.37
N ARG A 87 -2.28 -8.72 -15.01
CA ARG A 87 -3.41 -9.63 -15.25
C ARG A 87 -4.04 -9.28 -16.59
N GLU A 88 -4.12 -10.24 -17.51
CA GLU A 88 -4.93 -10.12 -18.71
C GLU A 88 -6.24 -10.86 -18.54
N GLY A 89 -7.35 -10.20 -18.88
CA GLY A 89 -8.69 -10.80 -19.00
C GLY A 89 -9.55 -10.76 -17.75
N ALA A 90 -10.85 -10.93 -17.97
CA ALA A 90 -11.89 -10.88 -16.94
C ALA A 90 -11.82 -12.03 -15.92
N ASP A 91 -11.06 -13.07 -16.20
CA ASP A 91 -11.03 -14.33 -15.46
C ASP A 91 -9.91 -14.41 -14.43
N GLY A 92 -9.05 -13.37 -14.35
CA GLY A 92 -7.99 -13.31 -13.34
C GLY A 92 -6.89 -14.36 -13.49
N ALA A 93 -6.82 -15.05 -14.62
CA ALA A 93 -5.76 -15.98 -14.90
C ALA A 93 -4.43 -15.24 -15.13
N VAL A 94 -3.39 -15.68 -14.44
CA VAL A 94 -2.02 -15.13 -14.54
C VAL A 94 -1.30 -15.67 -15.78
N ASP A 95 -1.94 -16.55 -16.52
CA ASP A 95 -1.40 -17.18 -17.73
C ASP A 95 -1.50 -16.22 -18.92
N GLY A 96 -0.40 -15.54 -19.23
CA GLY A 96 -0.26 -14.63 -20.36
C GLY A 96 0.07 -13.18 -20.02
N GLY A 97 0.05 -12.78 -18.75
CA GLY A 97 0.41 -11.44 -18.32
C GLY A 97 1.91 -11.16 -18.47
N PHE A 98 2.26 -9.93 -18.86
CA PHE A 98 3.65 -9.50 -18.97
C PHE A 98 4.29 -9.38 -17.59
N ALA A 99 5.44 -10.03 -17.42
CA ALA A 99 6.33 -9.73 -16.32
C ALA A 99 7.00 -8.38 -16.57
N THR A 100 6.95 -7.50 -15.62
CA THR A 100 7.61 -6.19 -15.67
C THR A 100 8.09 -5.79 -14.28
N THR A 101 8.87 -4.73 -14.19
CA THR A 101 9.24 -4.13 -12.91
C THR A 101 8.37 -2.90 -12.64
N ALA A 102 8.08 -2.65 -11.38
CA ALA A 102 7.36 -1.47 -10.94
C ALA A 102 8.02 -0.87 -9.69
N GLN A 103 7.89 0.44 -9.53
CA GLN A 103 8.22 1.08 -8.27
C GLN A 103 7.06 0.87 -7.29
N ALA A 104 7.38 0.47 -6.07
CA ALA A 104 6.40 0.28 -5.00
C ALA A 104 6.91 0.91 -3.71
N PHE A 105 5.97 1.36 -2.89
CA PHE A 105 6.25 1.87 -1.55
C PHE A 105 6.03 0.75 -0.54
N VAL A 106 7.09 0.37 0.16
CA VAL A 106 7.06 -0.63 1.23
C VAL A 106 7.24 0.05 2.58
N CYS A 107 6.87 -0.65 3.65
CA CYS A 107 7.05 -0.14 5.01
C CYS A 107 8.49 0.28 5.25
N GLY A 108 8.70 1.50 5.67
CA GLY A 108 10.01 2.06 5.95
C GLY A 108 10.47 1.80 7.39
N PRO A 109 11.76 2.02 7.68
CA PRO A 109 12.36 1.69 8.98
C PRO A 109 11.75 2.48 10.14
N GLU A 110 11.30 3.71 9.93
CA GLU A 110 10.64 4.48 10.98
C GLU A 110 9.26 3.91 11.32
N SER A 111 8.50 3.47 10.31
CA SER A 111 7.22 2.80 10.54
C SER A 111 7.40 1.46 11.27
N GLU A 112 8.40 0.67 10.91
CA GLU A 112 8.75 -0.56 11.62
C GLU A 112 9.17 -0.29 13.06
N ARG A 113 10.00 0.73 13.30
CA ARG A 113 10.41 1.17 14.64
C ARG A 113 9.21 1.57 15.51
N ARG A 114 8.16 2.10 14.91
CA ARG A 114 6.89 2.44 15.58
C ARG A 114 5.95 1.24 15.76
N GLY A 115 6.36 0.05 15.34
CA GLY A 115 5.64 -1.21 15.58
C GLY A 115 4.73 -1.68 14.45
N ILE A 116 4.81 -1.07 13.26
CA ILE A 116 4.13 -1.61 12.08
C ILE A 116 4.66 -3.02 11.78
N GLY A 117 3.74 -3.94 11.57
CA GLY A 117 4.07 -5.33 11.24
C GLY A 117 4.37 -6.23 12.45
N THR A 118 4.39 -5.70 13.67
CA THR A 118 4.73 -6.47 14.88
C THR A 118 3.65 -6.46 15.96
N THR A 119 3.33 -5.30 16.53
CA THR A 119 2.56 -5.24 17.80
C THR A 119 1.09 -4.88 17.62
N TRP A 120 0.72 -4.12 16.60
CA TRP A 120 -0.63 -3.58 16.49
C TRP A 120 -1.15 -3.47 15.05
N SER A 121 -0.61 -4.26 14.17
CA SER A 121 -1.06 -4.36 12.80
C SER A 121 -1.76 -5.69 12.53
N GLU A 122 -2.78 -5.66 11.70
CA GLU A 122 -3.54 -6.82 11.29
C GLU A 122 -3.05 -7.31 9.93
N GLU A 123 -2.74 -8.61 9.81
CA GLU A 123 -2.41 -9.24 8.53
C GLU A 123 -3.62 -9.25 7.61
N ILE A 124 -3.42 -8.80 6.37
CA ILE A 124 -4.46 -8.82 5.33
C ILE A 124 -3.92 -9.41 4.04
N ALA A 125 -4.75 -10.18 3.34
CA ALA A 125 -4.36 -10.78 2.05
C ALA A 125 -4.35 -9.74 0.91
N ALA A 126 -5.24 -8.75 0.99
CA ALA A 126 -5.36 -7.68 0.02
C ALA A 126 -6.01 -6.45 0.65
N TYR A 127 -5.66 -5.28 0.16
CA TYR A 127 -6.35 -4.04 0.52
C TYR A 127 -7.39 -3.71 -0.55
N ASP A 128 -8.62 -4.07 -0.31
CA ASP A 128 -9.75 -3.85 -1.19
C ASP A 128 -10.61 -2.64 -0.76
N LEU A 129 -11.59 -2.28 -1.59
CA LEU A 129 -12.46 -1.13 -1.32
C LEU A 129 -13.27 -1.30 -0.03
N LYS A 130 -13.73 -2.52 0.25
CA LYS A 130 -14.49 -2.84 1.47
C LYS A 130 -13.64 -2.62 2.72
N THR A 131 -12.40 -3.09 2.72
CA THR A 131 -11.44 -2.85 3.80
C THR A 131 -11.15 -1.36 3.96
N HIS A 132 -10.98 -0.64 2.85
CA HIS A 132 -10.76 0.81 2.85
C HIS A 132 -11.93 1.56 3.48
N GLU A 133 -13.14 1.33 3.01
CA GLU A 133 -14.35 1.99 3.52
C GLU A 133 -14.61 1.71 5.01
N ALA A 134 -14.26 0.50 5.45
CA ALA A 134 -14.47 0.09 6.84
C ALA A 134 -13.41 0.63 7.82
N SER A 135 -12.19 0.92 7.37
CA SER A 135 -11.07 1.16 8.27
C SER A 135 -10.31 2.47 8.05
N TYR A 136 -10.30 3.01 6.82
CA TYR A 136 -9.48 4.17 6.50
C TYR A 136 -10.00 5.46 7.12
N VAL A 137 -9.10 6.18 7.80
CA VAL A 137 -9.36 7.51 8.35
C VAL A 137 -8.50 8.54 7.60
N PRO A 138 -9.09 9.53 6.92
CA PRO A 138 -8.37 10.59 6.22
C PRO A 138 -7.42 11.36 7.14
N LYS A 139 -6.31 11.83 6.60
CA LYS A 139 -5.24 12.49 7.39
C LYS A 139 -5.75 13.66 8.25
N HIS A 140 -6.69 14.45 7.74
CA HIS A 140 -7.26 15.59 8.45
C HIS A 140 -8.20 15.22 9.62
N GLU A 141 -8.63 13.95 9.69
CA GLU A 141 -9.47 13.41 10.76
C GLU A 141 -8.68 12.66 11.82
N ARG A 142 -7.35 12.46 11.62
CA ARG A 142 -6.49 11.74 12.56
C ARG A 142 -6.11 12.65 13.72
N ALA A 143 -6.06 12.08 14.93
CA ALA A 143 -5.59 12.81 16.09
C ALA A 143 -4.12 13.20 15.92
N ALA A 144 -3.76 14.44 16.27
CA ALA A 144 -2.39 14.92 16.17
C ALA A 144 -1.47 14.08 17.11
N GLY A 145 -0.43 13.48 16.53
CA GLY A 145 0.61 12.75 17.28
C GLY A 145 0.33 11.29 17.59
N SER A 146 -0.77 10.71 17.14
CA SER A 146 -1.08 9.31 17.44
C SER A 146 -0.58 8.36 16.35
N LEU A 147 0.67 7.99 16.43
CA LEU A 147 1.19 6.71 15.97
C LEU A 147 1.70 5.97 17.22
N GLY A 148 0.80 5.45 18.02
CA GLY A 148 1.15 4.78 19.26
C GLY A 148 0.05 3.84 19.75
N THR A 149 0.45 2.93 20.61
CA THR A 149 -0.36 1.85 21.18
C THR A 149 -1.62 2.31 21.95
N GLU A 150 -1.78 3.61 22.20
CA GLU A 150 -2.90 4.14 22.98
C GLU A 150 -4.23 4.19 22.21
N SER A 151 -4.20 4.18 20.86
CA SER A 151 -5.43 4.34 20.06
C SER A 151 -6.23 3.05 19.88
N LEU A 152 -5.59 1.88 20.03
CA LEU A 152 -6.26 0.58 19.89
C LEU A 152 -7.24 0.25 21.04
N GLY A 153 -7.05 0.87 22.20
CA GLY A 153 -7.94 0.68 23.37
C GLY A 153 -9.28 1.40 23.26
N ARG A 154 -9.47 2.31 22.31
CA ARG A 154 -10.68 3.16 22.22
C ARG A 154 -11.71 2.72 21.16
N ARG A 155 -11.44 1.66 20.41
CA ARG A 155 -12.45 1.06 19.53
C ARG A 155 -13.26 -0.01 20.24
N ARG A 156 -13.83 0.33 21.41
CA ARG A 156 -14.86 -0.46 22.05
C ARG A 156 -16.14 0.36 22.15
N SER A 157 -17.10 -0.11 21.45
CA SER A 157 -18.54 0.10 21.41
C SER A 157 -19.05 0.62 20.11
#